data_012381a5a3161e32417b03743d8748bb
#
_entry.id   012381a5a3161e32417b03743d8748bb
#
_cell.length_a   1.000
_cell.length_b   1.000
_cell.length_c   1.000
_cell.angle_alpha   90.00
_cell.angle_beta   90.00
_cell.angle_gamma   90.00
#
_symmetry.space_group_name_H-M   'P 1'
#
loop_
_entity.id
_entity.type
_entity.pdbx_description
1 polymer ?
#
loop_
_entity_poly.entity_id
_entity_poly.type
_entity_poly.pdbx_seq_one_letter_code
_entity_poly.pdbx_strand_id
1 'polypeptide(L)'
;MAKIAATLLCLCFSLVGSADVRAASAKPKVVIAHAAMNFRVAPLWVAQDQGFFAKYGIDSEIIYMRGGPTLFSGMLSGDIQIGWTASTIIAPISEGADFVIVAGFNNRVTDDLVVRPGIKRPEDLRGKRLGVQSIGGGGWMGAMLGLESLGLEPRRDDIRVLVIGDNTVRGQALEGGAIDATVLDGLFSRKAKAKGMIALADFSQSNIPMMNHLVAVRRTYLQRQPEIVENVLRALVEGLAFTWSPKSKSAVLKSVMRRLRITETSFAEEGYQELLTRGGLEKKPHPSLEGVRNVQRLMLSSNPRVGEIKLEEIVDRSIVRKLDDSGFITAPLPPPGLNDV
;
A
#
# COMPACT_ATOMS: atom_id res chain seq x y z
N MET A 1 19.61 -77.17 -55.70
CA MET A 1 20.33 -76.02 -56.22
C MET A 1 19.63 -74.77 -55.65
N ALA A 2 20.14 -74.26 -54.56
CA ALA A 2 19.55 -73.13 -53.86
C ALA A 2 20.48 -71.91 -54.09
N LYS A 3 19.91 -70.81 -54.51
CA LYS A 3 20.61 -69.53 -54.61
C LYS A 3 20.29 -68.68 -53.36
N ILE A 4 21.31 -68.39 -52.61
CA ILE A 4 21.27 -67.52 -51.43
C ILE A 4 21.30 -66.06 -51.89
N ALA A 5 20.29 -65.28 -51.64
CA ALA A 5 20.25 -63.83 -51.84
C ALA A 5 20.52 -63.17 -50.47
N ALA A 6 21.65 -62.48 -50.38
CA ALA A 6 22.01 -61.67 -49.19
C ALA A 6 21.32 -60.32 -49.31
N THR A 7 20.48 -60.00 -48.35
CA THR A 7 19.86 -58.67 -48.21
C THR A 7 20.64 -57.82 -47.19
N LEU A 8 21.27 -56.77 -47.65
CA LEU A 8 21.99 -55.78 -46.85
C LEU A 8 20.95 -54.86 -46.20
N LEU A 9 20.83 -54.88 -44.90
CA LEU A 9 19.95 -54.00 -44.11
C LEU A 9 20.77 -52.79 -43.67
N CYS A 10 20.55 -51.64 -44.34
CA CYS A 10 21.12 -50.34 -43.87
C CYS A 10 20.44 -49.87 -42.61
N LEU A 11 21.15 -49.89 -41.48
CA LEU A 11 20.74 -49.24 -40.25
C LEU A 11 21.01 -47.75 -40.36
N CYS A 12 19.99 -46.95 -40.66
CA CYS A 12 20.04 -45.50 -40.45
C CYS A 12 19.81 -45.19 -39.00
N PHE A 13 20.89 -44.95 -38.25
CA PHE A 13 20.81 -44.44 -36.90
C PHE A 13 20.41 -42.93 -36.99
N SER A 14 19.11 -42.64 -36.79
CA SER A 14 18.62 -41.29 -36.69
C SER A 14 19.04 -40.75 -35.30
N LEU A 15 20.03 -39.87 -35.26
CA LEU A 15 20.31 -39.03 -34.07
C LEU A 15 19.12 -38.07 -33.90
N VAL A 16 18.16 -38.46 -33.11
CA VAL A 16 17.16 -37.56 -32.57
C VAL A 16 17.88 -36.75 -31.49
N GLY A 17 18.35 -35.56 -31.84
CA GLY A 17 18.82 -34.59 -30.90
C GLY A 17 17.68 -34.25 -29.94
N SER A 18 17.80 -34.68 -28.67
CA SER A 18 16.91 -34.25 -27.60
C SER A 18 17.12 -32.75 -27.42
N ALA A 19 16.33 -31.94 -28.13
CA ALA A 19 16.18 -30.55 -27.77
C ALA A 19 15.56 -30.53 -26.35
N ASP A 20 16.37 -30.26 -25.35
CA ASP A 20 15.88 -29.91 -24.01
C ASP A 20 14.96 -28.68 -24.19
N VAL A 21 13.68 -28.97 -24.38
CA VAL A 21 12.63 -27.98 -24.24
C VAL A 21 12.60 -27.67 -22.72
N ARG A 22 13.45 -26.75 -22.34
CA ARG A 22 13.40 -26.16 -21.01
C ARG A 22 12.01 -25.55 -20.89
N ALA A 23 11.09 -26.29 -20.31
CA ALA A 23 9.76 -25.78 -19.99
C ALA A 23 9.97 -24.48 -19.22
N ALA A 24 9.57 -23.36 -19.79
CA ALA A 24 9.64 -22.07 -19.13
C ALA A 24 8.88 -22.25 -17.80
N SER A 25 9.60 -22.28 -16.69
CA SER A 25 8.99 -22.40 -15.37
C SER A 25 7.93 -21.31 -15.24
N ALA A 26 6.70 -21.75 -14.99
CA ALA A 26 5.58 -20.80 -14.80
C ALA A 26 5.96 -19.79 -13.72
N LYS A 27 5.76 -18.52 -14.01
CA LYS A 27 6.03 -17.46 -13.03
C LYS A 27 5.25 -17.71 -11.75
N PRO A 28 5.87 -17.57 -10.57
CA PRO A 28 5.15 -17.72 -9.31
C PRO A 28 3.99 -16.71 -9.24
N LYS A 29 2.80 -17.21 -8.97
CA LYS A 29 1.62 -16.36 -8.75
C LYS A 29 1.71 -15.75 -7.35
N VAL A 30 1.58 -14.43 -7.26
CA VAL A 30 1.62 -13.67 -6.00
C VAL A 30 0.40 -12.78 -5.90
N VAL A 31 -0.45 -13.02 -4.91
CA VAL A 31 -1.58 -12.14 -4.59
C VAL A 31 -1.12 -11.02 -3.68
N ILE A 32 -1.28 -9.79 -4.16
CA ILE A 32 -0.93 -8.56 -3.45
C ILE A 32 -2.21 -7.82 -3.11
N ALA A 33 -2.54 -7.69 -1.83
CA ALA A 33 -3.70 -6.95 -1.41
C ALA A 33 -3.34 -5.55 -0.92
N HIS A 34 -4.24 -4.58 -1.17
CA HIS A 34 -4.10 -3.25 -0.58
C HIS A 34 -5.38 -2.84 0.17
N ALA A 35 -5.20 -2.10 1.29
CA ALA A 35 -6.29 -1.74 2.19
C ALA A 35 -6.86 -0.33 1.98
N ALA A 36 -6.31 0.45 1.06
CA ALA A 36 -6.67 1.84 0.82
C ALA A 36 -6.93 2.12 -0.67
N MET A 37 -7.85 3.03 -0.96
CA MET A 37 -8.15 3.56 -2.29
C MET A 37 -7.82 5.06 -2.29
N ASN A 38 -6.54 5.37 -2.54
CA ASN A 38 -6.03 6.74 -2.63
C ASN A 38 -4.75 6.81 -3.47
N PHE A 39 -4.26 8.01 -3.76
CA PHE A 39 -3.08 8.26 -4.60
C PHE A 39 -1.79 7.61 -4.06
N ARG A 40 -1.67 7.39 -2.74
CA ARG A 40 -0.47 6.77 -2.14
C ARG A 40 -0.28 5.30 -2.53
N VAL A 41 -1.29 4.66 -3.11
CA VAL A 41 -1.19 3.31 -3.67
C VAL A 41 -0.64 3.33 -5.11
N ALA A 42 -0.44 4.49 -5.70
CA ALA A 42 0.05 4.64 -7.08
C ALA A 42 1.30 3.77 -7.40
N PRO A 43 2.34 3.67 -6.54
CA PRO A 43 3.50 2.83 -6.85
C PRO A 43 3.14 1.36 -7.11
N LEU A 44 2.19 0.80 -6.35
CA LEU A 44 1.70 -0.56 -6.53
C LEU A 44 0.94 -0.71 -7.87
N TRP A 45 0.03 0.21 -8.15
CA TRP A 45 -0.78 0.16 -9.36
C TRP A 45 0.04 0.38 -10.62
N VAL A 46 0.99 1.30 -10.55
CA VAL A 46 1.95 1.58 -11.64
C VAL A 46 2.85 0.38 -11.88
N ALA A 47 3.36 -0.27 -10.83
CA ALA A 47 4.18 -1.47 -10.97
C ALA A 47 3.45 -2.58 -11.73
N GLN A 48 2.14 -2.75 -11.50
CA GLN A 48 1.31 -3.68 -12.25
C GLN A 48 1.11 -3.23 -13.71
N ASP A 49 0.71 -1.98 -13.92
CA ASP A 49 0.32 -1.46 -15.23
C ASP A 49 1.51 -1.31 -16.18
N GLN A 50 2.71 -1.06 -15.66
CA GLN A 50 3.96 -0.96 -16.41
C GLN A 50 4.68 -2.32 -16.54
N GLY A 51 4.10 -3.40 -16.00
CA GLY A 51 4.67 -4.74 -16.11
C GLY A 51 5.92 -4.97 -15.27
N PHE A 52 6.19 -4.14 -14.23
CA PHE A 52 7.39 -4.30 -13.42
C PHE A 52 7.40 -5.61 -12.63
N PHE A 53 6.26 -6.11 -12.18
CA PHE A 53 6.18 -7.45 -11.58
C PHE A 53 6.58 -8.53 -12.58
N ALA A 54 6.06 -8.47 -13.82
CA ALA A 54 6.38 -9.43 -14.86
C ALA A 54 7.87 -9.37 -15.27
N LYS A 55 8.49 -8.17 -15.25
CA LYS A 55 9.93 -7.95 -15.46
C LYS A 55 10.78 -8.73 -14.44
N TYR A 56 10.35 -8.79 -13.19
CA TYR A 56 11.02 -9.54 -12.12
C TYR A 56 10.50 -10.98 -11.96
N GLY A 57 9.84 -11.51 -12.99
CA GLY A 57 9.42 -12.91 -13.02
C GLY A 57 8.21 -13.23 -12.13
N ILE A 58 7.44 -12.23 -11.71
CA ILE A 58 6.25 -12.40 -10.86
C ILE A 58 4.97 -12.32 -11.71
N ASP A 59 4.09 -13.32 -11.56
CA ASP A 59 2.69 -13.24 -12.01
C ASP A 59 1.87 -12.67 -10.85
N SER A 60 1.55 -11.37 -10.92
CA SER A 60 0.93 -10.64 -9.81
C SER A 60 -0.56 -10.42 -10.01
N GLU A 61 -1.33 -10.72 -8.98
CA GLU A 61 -2.74 -10.37 -8.86
C GLU A 61 -2.91 -9.31 -7.77
N ILE A 62 -3.49 -8.15 -8.12
CA ILE A 62 -3.74 -7.08 -7.15
C ILE A 62 -5.20 -7.04 -6.78
N ILE A 63 -5.51 -7.12 -5.49
CA ILE A 63 -6.86 -7.07 -4.95
C ILE A 63 -7.03 -5.95 -3.92
N TYR A 64 -8.20 -5.32 -3.94
CA TYR A 64 -8.60 -4.37 -2.91
C TYR A 64 -9.36 -5.07 -1.78
N MET A 65 -8.89 -4.88 -0.55
CA MET A 65 -9.55 -5.35 0.67
C MET A 65 -9.99 -4.14 1.49
N ARG A 66 -11.28 -4.10 1.88
CA ARG A 66 -11.80 -2.95 2.61
C ARG A 66 -11.24 -2.87 4.03
N GLY A 67 -10.16 -2.10 4.18
CA GLY A 67 -9.48 -1.83 5.46
C GLY A 67 -8.49 -2.92 5.89
N GLY A 68 -7.64 -2.55 6.85
CA GLY A 68 -6.57 -3.42 7.37
C GLY A 68 -7.05 -4.74 7.94
N PRO A 69 -8.05 -4.79 8.83
CA PRO A 69 -8.50 -6.04 9.44
C PRO A 69 -8.88 -7.13 8.44
N THR A 70 -9.62 -6.79 7.38
CA THR A 70 -10.00 -7.75 6.32
C THR A 70 -8.77 -8.26 5.56
N LEU A 71 -7.81 -7.34 5.27
CA LEU A 71 -6.56 -7.70 4.62
C LEU A 71 -5.73 -8.65 5.50
N PHE A 72 -5.63 -8.39 6.80
CA PHE A 72 -4.89 -9.24 7.73
C PHE A 72 -5.47 -10.66 7.82
N SER A 73 -6.79 -10.79 7.79
CA SER A 73 -7.45 -12.11 7.74
C SER A 73 -7.05 -12.90 6.48
N GLY A 74 -7.01 -12.27 5.31
CA GLY A 74 -6.56 -12.89 4.06
C GLY A 74 -5.06 -13.24 4.05
N MET A 75 -4.23 -12.47 4.76
CA MET A 75 -2.82 -12.83 4.95
C MET A 75 -2.64 -14.01 5.91
N LEU A 76 -3.46 -14.09 6.96
CA LEU A 76 -3.42 -15.20 7.93
C LEU A 76 -3.86 -16.51 7.31
N SER A 77 -4.90 -16.51 6.44
CA SER A 77 -5.33 -17.70 5.70
C SER A 77 -4.30 -18.17 4.68
N GLY A 78 -3.38 -17.30 4.24
CA GLY A 78 -2.40 -17.58 3.20
C GLY A 78 -2.89 -17.28 1.77
N ASP A 79 -4.12 -16.82 1.60
CA ASP A 79 -4.66 -16.41 0.30
C ASP A 79 -3.95 -15.15 -0.24
N ILE A 80 -3.45 -14.31 0.66
CA ILE A 80 -2.69 -13.10 0.35
C ILE A 80 -1.24 -13.27 0.80
N GLN A 81 -0.29 -13.16 -0.12
CA GLN A 81 1.13 -13.27 0.17
C GLN A 81 1.74 -11.94 0.59
N ILE A 82 1.31 -10.85 -0.02
CA ILE A 82 1.86 -9.50 0.19
C ILE A 82 0.73 -8.54 0.58
N GLY A 83 0.90 -7.83 1.70
CA GLY A 83 -0.05 -6.81 2.16
C GLY A 83 0.50 -5.40 1.99
N TRP A 84 -0.19 -4.55 1.22
CA TRP A 84 0.01 -3.09 1.22
C TRP A 84 -0.96 -2.48 2.23
N THR A 85 -0.47 -2.18 3.43
CA THR A 85 -1.30 -1.86 4.59
C THR A 85 -0.69 -0.75 5.46
N ALA A 86 -0.99 -0.71 6.75
CA ALA A 86 -0.50 0.29 7.70
C ALA A 86 0.05 -0.35 8.98
N SER A 87 0.75 0.44 9.80
CA SER A 87 1.36 0.00 11.07
C SER A 87 0.37 -0.53 12.11
N THR A 88 -0.94 -0.41 11.89
CA THR A 88 -1.96 -1.12 12.68
C THR A 88 -1.86 -2.64 12.61
N ILE A 89 -1.03 -3.18 11.70
CA ILE A 89 -0.67 -4.62 11.64
C ILE A 89 -0.07 -5.15 12.95
N ILE A 90 0.42 -4.26 13.84
CA ILE A 90 0.86 -4.67 15.18
C ILE A 90 -0.26 -5.29 16.02
N ALA A 91 -1.54 -4.98 15.75
CA ALA A 91 -2.66 -5.59 16.46
C ALA A 91 -2.73 -7.11 16.24
N PRO A 92 -2.82 -7.65 15.01
CA PRO A 92 -2.76 -9.09 14.82
C PRO A 92 -1.42 -9.71 15.24
N ILE A 93 -0.30 -8.97 15.17
CA ILE A 93 1.00 -9.47 15.67
C ILE A 93 0.93 -9.69 17.18
N SER A 94 0.30 -8.80 17.95
CA SER A 94 0.12 -8.99 19.40
C SER A 94 -0.77 -10.18 19.76
N GLU A 95 -1.55 -10.67 18.81
CA GLU A 95 -2.37 -11.87 18.92
C GLU A 95 -1.67 -13.14 18.36
N GLY A 96 -0.39 -13.05 18.01
CA GLY A 96 0.44 -14.16 17.56
C GLY A 96 0.59 -14.30 16.04
N ALA A 97 0.13 -13.35 15.24
CA ALA A 97 0.37 -13.39 13.79
C ALA A 97 1.86 -13.21 13.46
N ASP A 98 2.39 -14.03 12.57
CA ASP A 98 3.80 -14.06 12.16
C ASP A 98 4.15 -13.01 11.09
N PHE A 99 3.54 -11.82 11.16
CA PHE A 99 3.81 -10.78 10.17
C PHE A 99 5.12 -10.04 10.43
N VAL A 100 5.74 -9.59 9.32
CA VAL A 100 6.92 -8.73 9.30
C VAL A 100 6.75 -7.62 8.28
N ILE A 101 7.17 -6.41 8.66
CA ILE A 101 7.14 -5.22 7.82
C ILE A 101 8.45 -5.15 7.05
N VAL A 102 8.40 -5.09 5.73
CA VAL A 102 9.60 -5.15 4.87
C VAL A 102 9.87 -3.86 4.08
N ALA A 103 8.89 -2.96 3.97
CA ALA A 103 9.07 -1.63 3.35
C ALA A 103 8.06 -0.62 3.88
N GLY A 104 8.39 0.69 3.82
CA GLY A 104 7.54 1.80 4.21
C GLY A 104 7.50 2.88 3.14
N PHE A 105 6.32 3.11 2.53
CA PHE A 105 6.13 4.03 1.42
C PHE A 105 5.59 5.39 1.85
N ASN A 106 4.96 5.47 3.04
CA ASN A 106 4.53 6.73 3.66
C ASN A 106 4.67 6.59 5.18
N ASN A 107 5.44 7.48 5.79
CA ASN A 107 5.87 7.39 7.19
C ASN A 107 5.25 8.45 8.10
N ARG A 108 4.22 9.15 7.65
CA ARG A 108 3.52 10.17 8.44
C ARG A 108 2.02 10.23 8.14
N VAL A 109 1.26 10.85 9.02
CA VAL A 109 -0.13 11.24 8.74
C VAL A 109 -0.12 12.46 7.83
N THR A 110 -0.84 12.40 6.71
CA THR A 110 -0.87 13.47 5.69
C THR A 110 -2.29 13.85 5.27
N ASP A 111 -3.29 13.36 6.00
CA ASP A 111 -4.70 13.64 5.72
C ASP A 111 -5.13 14.98 6.34
N ASP A 112 -6.23 15.55 5.86
CA ASP A 112 -6.89 16.69 6.49
C ASP A 112 -8.03 16.22 7.38
N LEU A 113 -8.20 16.86 8.53
CA LEU A 113 -9.43 16.75 9.31
C LEU A 113 -10.46 17.71 8.72
N VAL A 114 -11.45 17.15 8.05
CA VAL A 114 -12.50 17.93 7.35
C VAL A 114 -13.80 17.84 8.13
N VAL A 115 -14.44 18.98 8.32
CA VAL A 115 -15.64 19.14 9.15
C VAL A 115 -16.75 19.90 8.42
N ARG A 116 -17.97 19.75 8.89
CA ARG A 116 -19.11 20.54 8.43
C ARG A 116 -19.02 22.01 8.86
N PRO A 117 -19.65 22.93 8.12
CA PRO A 117 -19.82 24.30 8.57
C PRO A 117 -20.41 24.38 9.98
N GLY A 118 -19.88 25.29 10.80
CA GLY A 118 -20.27 25.45 12.20
C GLY A 118 -19.28 24.88 13.21
N ILE A 119 -18.40 23.94 12.80
CA ILE A 119 -17.25 23.50 13.57
C ILE A 119 -16.06 24.37 13.19
N LYS A 120 -15.54 25.17 14.10
CA LYS A 120 -14.51 26.19 13.85
C LYS A 120 -13.18 25.92 14.53
N ARG A 121 -13.21 25.11 15.59
CA ARG A 121 -12.03 24.77 16.41
C ARG A 121 -12.13 23.33 16.91
N PRO A 122 -11.02 22.71 17.32
CA PRO A 122 -11.00 21.30 17.72
C PRO A 122 -12.02 20.95 18.80
N GLU A 123 -12.23 21.83 19.78
CA GLU A 123 -13.14 21.58 20.91
C GLU A 123 -14.61 21.46 20.46
N ASP A 124 -14.98 22.03 19.33
CA ASP A 124 -16.34 21.92 18.75
C ASP A 124 -16.64 20.49 18.26
N LEU A 125 -15.64 19.60 18.20
CA LEU A 125 -15.80 18.17 17.88
C LEU A 125 -16.37 17.36 19.05
N ARG A 126 -16.44 17.89 20.25
CA ARG A 126 -17.04 17.20 21.40
C ARG A 126 -18.49 16.87 21.13
N GLY A 127 -18.87 15.60 21.38
CA GLY A 127 -20.20 15.08 21.12
C GLY A 127 -20.52 14.86 19.63
N LYS A 128 -19.59 15.05 18.70
CA LYS A 128 -19.78 14.94 17.25
C LYS A 128 -19.50 13.54 16.71
N ARG A 129 -19.95 13.30 15.48
CA ARG A 129 -19.77 12.04 14.74
C ARG A 129 -18.56 12.15 13.83
N LEU A 130 -17.56 11.29 14.05
CA LEU A 130 -16.37 11.17 13.21
C LEU A 130 -16.48 9.93 12.31
N GLY A 131 -16.52 10.13 11.01
CA GLY A 131 -16.53 9.04 10.04
C GLY A 131 -15.12 8.49 9.78
N VAL A 132 -14.97 7.15 9.78
CA VAL A 132 -13.73 6.45 9.43
C VAL A 132 -14.00 5.34 8.42
N GLN A 133 -12.95 4.81 7.80
CA GLN A 133 -13.07 3.71 6.84
C GLN A 133 -13.40 2.39 7.53
N SER A 134 -12.65 2.05 8.57
CA SER A 134 -12.78 0.83 9.37
C SER A 134 -12.11 1.03 10.72
N ILE A 135 -12.64 0.49 11.80
CA ILE A 135 -11.95 0.46 13.10
C ILE A 135 -10.71 -0.44 12.97
N GLY A 136 -9.59 -0.02 13.55
CA GLY A 136 -8.33 -0.76 13.49
C GLY A 136 -7.59 -0.66 12.15
N GLY A 137 -8.11 0.09 11.16
CA GLY A 137 -7.41 0.35 9.92
C GLY A 137 -6.51 1.59 9.98
N GLY A 138 -5.64 1.77 8.94
CA GLY A 138 -4.70 2.89 8.89
C GLY A 138 -5.37 4.27 8.95
N GLY A 139 -6.45 4.48 8.20
CA GLY A 139 -7.18 5.74 8.23
C GLY A 139 -7.83 6.06 9.58
N TRP A 140 -8.29 5.04 10.31
CA TRP A 140 -8.77 5.20 11.68
C TRP A 140 -7.62 5.60 12.61
N MET A 141 -6.48 4.93 12.54
CA MET A 141 -5.32 5.24 13.36
C MET A 141 -4.80 6.65 13.08
N GLY A 142 -4.72 7.05 11.80
CA GLY A 142 -4.36 8.43 11.43
C GLY A 142 -5.31 9.47 12.00
N ALA A 143 -6.62 9.17 12.05
CA ALA A 143 -7.60 10.04 12.70
C ALA A 143 -7.39 10.13 14.21
N MET A 144 -7.09 9.00 14.87
CA MET A 144 -6.83 8.99 16.33
C MET A 144 -5.57 9.78 16.70
N LEU A 145 -4.47 9.57 15.97
CA LEU A 145 -3.23 10.34 16.16
C LEU A 145 -3.43 11.83 15.83
N GLY A 146 -4.22 12.13 14.82
CA GLY A 146 -4.56 13.51 14.47
C GLY A 146 -5.39 14.20 15.55
N LEU A 147 -6.41 13.53 16.09
CA LEU A 147 -7.20 14.08 17.20
C LEU A 147 -6.34 14.29 18.46
N GLU A 148 -5.48 13.33 18.77
CA GLU A 148 -4.53 13.47 19.90
C GLU A 148 -3.64 14.70 19.74
N SER A 149 -3.12 14.97 18.54
CA SER A 149 -2.30 16.15 18.26
C SER A 149 -3.03 17.47 18.44
N LEU A 150 -4.38 17.43 18.41
CA LEU A 150 -5.27 18.55 18.70
C LEU A 150 -5.76 18.57 20.16
N GLY A 151 -5.22 17.71 21.04
CA GLY A 151 -5.62 17.61 22.43
C GLY A 151 -6.95 16.91 22.67
N LEU A 152 -7.48 16.18 21.66
CA LEU A 152 -8.76 15.48 21.74
C LEU A 152 -8.56 13.96 21.90
N GLU A 153 -9.47 13.32 22.63
CA GLU A 153 -9.54 11.87 22.80
C GLU A 153 -11.01 11.43 22.66
N PRO A 154 -11.34 10.48 21.73
CA PRO A 154 -12.72 10.18 21.41
C PRO A 154 -13.63 9.80 22.58
N ARG A 155 -13.14 8.98 23.53
CA ARG A 155 -13.96 8.58 24.71
C ARG A 155 -14.15 9.72 25.68
N ARG A 156 -13.07 10.43 26.02
CA ARG A 156 -13.10 11.57 26.94
C ARG A 156 -13.97 12.71 26.43
N ASP A 157 -13.91 12.96 25.10
CA ASP A 157 -14.57 14.10 24.47
C ASP A 157 -15.90 13.71 23.79
N ASP A 158 -16.43 12.51 24.08
CA ASP A 158 -17.68 11.95 23.50
C ASP A 158 -17.73 12.01 21.96
N ILE A 159 -16.59 11.85 21.29
CA ILE A 159 -16.54 11.82 19.83
C ILE A 159 -16.94 10.43 19.34
N ARG A 160 -18.08 10.34 18.66
CA ARG A 160 -18.63 9.07 18.18
C ARG A 160 -17.98 8.65 16.87
N VAL A 161 -17.14 7.62 16.90
CA VAL A 161 -16.45 7.09 15.72
C VAL A 161 -17.39 6.12 14.98
N LEU A 162 -17.68 6.42 13.71
CA LEU A 162 -18.60 5.66 12.87
C LEU A 162 -17.87 5.07 11.67
N VAL A 163 -18.08 3.79 11.38
CA VAL A 163 -17.56 3.13 10.17
C VAL A 163 -18.46 3.51 8.98
N ILE A 164 -17.91 4.27 8.04
CA ILE A 164 -18.65 4.80 6.89
C ILE A 164 -18.14 4.17 5.57
N GLY A 165 -16.82 4.04 5.39
CA GLY A 165 -16.23 3.52 4.16
C GLY A 165 -15.05 4.36 3.67
N ASP A 166 -14.74 4.26 2.37
CA ASP A 166 -13.62 4.96 1.74
C ASP A 166 -13.79 6.49 1.67
N ASN A 167 -12.80 7.20 1.14
CA ASN A 167 -12.80 8.66 1.06
C ASN A 167 -14.03 9.21 0.33
N THR A 168 -14.49 8.55 -0.74
CA THR A 168 -15.65 8.99 -1.52
C THR A 168 -16.92 8.94 -0.69
N VAL A 169 -17.16 7.80 -0.03
CA VAL A 169 -18.37 7.59 0.80
C VAL A 169 -18.34 8.50 2.03
N ARG A 170 -17.17 8.69 2.68
CA ARG A 170 -17.04 9.61 3.81
C ARG A 170 -17.27 11.07 3.42
N GLY A 171 -16.77 11.50 2.24
CA GLY A 171 -17.05 12.83 1.70
C GLY A 171 -18.53 13.06 1.50
N GLN A 172 -19.24 12.11 0.88
CA GLN A 172 -20.70 12.18 0.69
C GLN A 172 -21.45 12.17 2.03
N ALA A 173 -21.05 11.36 2.98
CA ALA A 173 -21.67 11.31 4.31
C ALA A 173 -21.48 12.62 5.09
N LEU A 174 -20.33 13.28 4.94
CA LEU A 174 -20.05 14.60 5.50
C LEU A 174 -20.95 15.68 4.88
N GLU A 175 -21.03 15.70 3.56
CA GLU A 175 -21.87 16.63 2.78
C GLU A 175 -23.35 16.47 3.15
N GLY A 176 -23.83 15.22 3.22
CA GLY A 176 -25.21 14.90 3.57
C GLY A 176 -25.55 15.00 5.06
N GLY A 177 -24.56 15.28 5.93
CA GLY A 177 -24.76 15.45 7.37
C GLY A 177 -24.97 14.15 8.15
N ALA A 178 -24.65 12.99 7.59
CA ALA A 178 -24.63 11.72 8.31
C ALA A 178 -23.49 11.66 9.34
N ILE A 179 -22.39 12.37 9.06
CA ILE A 179 -21.26 12.59 9.97
C ILE A 179 -20.94 14.10 10.04
N ASP A 180 -20.23 14.50 11.10
CA ASP A 180 -19.89 15.90 11.36
C ASP A 180 -18.43 16.21 11.03
N ALA A 181 -17.59 15.18 11.04
CA ALA A 181 -16.16 15.24 10.77
C ALA A 181 -15.66 13.95 10.11
N THR A 182 -14.57 14.04 9.38
CA THR A 182 -13.82 12.89 8.87
C THR A 182 -12.40 13.29 8.50
N VAL A 183 -11.47 12.33 8.41
CA VAL A 183 -10.16 12.56 7.79
C VAL A 183 -10.22 12.17 6.32
N LEU A 184 -9.74 13.05 5.45
CA LEU A 184 -9.68 12.84 4.01
C LEU A 184 -8.26 13.10 3.52
N ASP A 185 -7.80 12.37 2.50
CA ASP A 185 -6.59 12.79 1.82
C ASP A 185 -6.83 14.14 1.10
N GLY A 186 -5.76 14.86 0.83
CA GLY A 186 -5.86 16.24 0.41
C GLY A 186 -6.73 16.46 -0.83
N LEU A 187 -6.75 15.50 -1.77
CA LEU A 187 -7.60 15.56 -2.94
C LEU A 187 -9.09 15.55 -2.58
N PHE A 188 -9.52 14.59 -1.77
CA PHE A 188 -10.92 14.51 -1.31
C PHE A 188 -11.27 15.64 -0.33
N SER A 189 -10.30 16.12 0.44
CA SER A 189 -10.43 17.31 1.27
C SER A 189 -10.75 18.55 0.42
N ARG A 190 -10.02 18.77 -0.68
CA ARG A 190 -10.32 19.88 -1.60
C ARG A 190 -11.72 19.77 -2.21
N LYS A 191 -12.11 18.57 -2.64
CA LYS A 191 -13.46 18.33 -3.16
C LYS A 191 -14.54 18.67 -2.13
N ALA A 192 -14.33 18.28 -0.88
CA ALA A 192 -15.25 18.62 0.20
C ALA A 192 -15.27 20.14 0.47
N LYS A 193 -14.10 20.81 0.47
CA LYS A 193 -14.01 22.28 0.61
C LYS A 193 -14.74 23.02 -0.51
N ALA A 194 -14.63 22.58 -1.75
CA ALA A 194 -15.38 23.15 -2.87
C ALA A 194 -16.90 23.08 -2.69
N LYS A 195 -17.36 22.16 -1.82
CA LYS A 195 -18.79 22.01 -1.43
C LYS A 195 -19.12 22.67 -0.07
N GLY A 196 -18.24 23.55 0.42
CA GLY A 196 -18.47 24.35 1.61
C GLY A 196 -18.03 23.68 2.93
N MET A 197 -17.37 22.51 2.89
CA MET A 197 -16.78 21.91 4.10
C MET A 197 -15.50 22.66 4.49
N ILE A 198 -15.07 22.49 5.74
CA ILE A 198 -13.92 23.18 6.33
C ILE A 198 -12.81 22.17 6.62
N ALA A 199 -11.59 22.41 6.15
CA ALA A 199 -10.42 21.70 6.67
C ALA A 199 -10.02 22.34 7.99
N LEU A 200 -10.38 21.67 9.09
CA LEU A 200 -10.12 22.16 10.44
C LEU A 200 -8.64 22.01 10.82
N ALA A 201 -7.99 20.97 10.33
CA ALA A 201 -6.56 20.76 10.49
C ALA A 201 -5.96 20.07 9.27
N ASP A 202 -4.73 20.46 8.94
CA ASP A 202 -3.86 19.81 7.94
C ASP A 202 -2.76 19.02 8.68
N PHE A 203 -2.93 17.72 8.83
CA PHE A 203 -1.96 16.89 9.54
C PHE A 203 -0.65 16.70 8.77
N SER A 204 -0.58 17.01 7.48
CA SER A 204 0.69 16.96 6.74
C SER A 204 1.72 17.95 7.29
N GLN A 205 1.26 19.02 7.93
CA GLN A 205 2.11 20.04 8.57
C GLN A 205 2.50 19.66 10.01
N SER A 206 1.82 18.70 10.62
CA SER A 206 2.03 18.32 12.03
C SER A 206 3.14 17.29 12.23
N ASN A 207 3.71 16.76 11.16
CA ASN A 207 4.78 15.76 11.16
C ASN A 207 4.52 14.56 12.11
N ILE A 208 3.27 14.09 12.18
CA ILE A 208 2.87 12.97 13.06
C ILE A 208 3.42 11.66 12.51
N PRO A 209 4.35 10.97 13.21
CA PRO A 209 4.94 9.74 12.71
C PRO A 209 3.91 8.61 12.67
N MET A 210 3.78 7.96 11.50
CA MET A 210 2.96 6.77 11.30
C MET A 210 3.31 6.12 9.98
N MET A 211 3.65 4.85 9.95
CA MET A 211 3.66 4.13 8.66
C MET A 211 2.23 3.86 8.22
N ASN A 212 1.72 4.72 7.35
CA ASN A 212 0.36 4.64 6.83
C ASN A 212 0.27 3.82 5.53
N HIS A 213 1.38 3.71 4.79
CA HIS A 213 1.53 2.81 3.64
C HIS A 213 2.82 2.02 3.77
N LEU A 214 2.72 0.74 4.04
CA LEU A 214 3.83 -0.19 4.20
C LEU A 214 3.55 -1.50 3.45
N VAL A 215 4.61 -2.26 3.21
CA VAL A 215 4.51 -3.65 2.73
C VAL A 215 4.83 -4.58 3.88
N ALA A 216 3.94 -5.54 4.08
CA ALA A 216 4.11 -6.62 5.04
C ALA A 216 3.90 -7.98 4.39
N VAL A 217 4.55 -8.98 4.97
CA VAL A 217 4.46 -10.39 4.57
C VAL A 217 4.38 -11.26 5.83
N ARG A 218 4.03 -12.53 5.66
CA ARG A 218 4.26 -13.49 6.74
C ARG A 218 5.75 -13.82 6.83
N ARG A 219 6.29 -13.90 8.04
CA ARG A 219 7.69 -14.27 8.27
C ARG A 219 8.01 -15.64 7.66
N THR A 220 7.10 -16.61 7.82
CA THR A 220 7.22 -17.93 7.22
C THR A 220 7.25 -17.87 5.69
N TYR A 221 6.52 -16.96 5.06
CA TYR A 221 6.58 -16.74 3.61
C TYR A 221 7.93 -16.12 3.19
N LEU A 222 8.38 -15.09 3.89
CA LEU A 222 9.68 -14.45 3.64
C LEU A 222 10.83 -15.46 3.73
N GLN A 223 10.82 -16.34 4.73
CA GLN A 223 11.86 -17.36 4.92
C GLN A 223 11.85 -18.43 3.81
N ARG A 224 10.69 -18.80 3.32
CA ARG A 224 10.54 -19.84 2.26
C ARG A 224 10.76 -19.26 0.86
N GLN A 225 10.46 -18.01 0.63
CA GLN A 225 10.44 -17.37 -0.68
C GLN A 225 11.11 -15.98 -0.64
N PRO A 226 12.35 -15.85 -0.13
CA PRO A 226 13.02 -14.55 0.03
C PRO A 226 13.22 -13.85 -1.33
N GLU A 227 13.54 -14.61 -2.38
CA GLU A 227 13.73 -14.06 -3.73
C GLU A 227 12.44 -13.47 -4.32
N ILE A 228 11.30 -14.13 -4.07
CA ILE A 228 9.99 -13.62 -4.52
C ILE A 228 9.70 -12.29 -3.82
N VAL A 229 9.90 -12.21 -2.51
CA VAL A 229 9.67 -10.96 -1.75
C VAL A 229 10.62 -9.86 -2.23
N GLU A 230 11.91 -10.16 -2.47
CA GLU A 230 12.86 -9.20 -3.04
C GLU A 230 12.41 -8.72 -4.41
N ASN A 231 12.00 -9.61 -5.31
CA ASN A 231 11.54 -9.28 -6.66
C ASN A 231 10.25 -8.43 -6.64
N VAL A 232 9.33 -8.70 -5.71
CA VAL A 232 8.16 -7.85 -5.48
C VAL A 232 8.61 -6.45 -5.02
N LEU A 233 9.55 -6.35 -4.09
CA LEU A 233 10.06 -5.05 -3.62
C LEU A 233 10.81 -4.31 -4.73
N ARG A 234 11.56 -4.99 -5.60
CA ARG A 234 12.17 -4.37 -6.80
C ARG A 234 11.12 -3.75 -7.72
N ALA A 235 10.05 -4.48 -8.01
CA ALA A 235 8.94 -3.98 -8.82
C ALA A 235 8.26 -2.75 -8.19
N LEU A 236 8.05 -2.79 -6.88
CA LEU A 236 7.45 -1.67 -6.14
C LEU A 236 8.36 -0.44 -6.07
N VAL A 237 9.67 -0.62 -5.94
CA VAL A 237 10.67 0.46 -5.97
C VAL A 237 10.70 1.11 -7.36
N GLU A 238 10.65 0.33 -8.44
CA GLU A 238 10.53 0.89 -9.80
C GLU A 238 9.19 1.64 -9.97
N GLY A 239 8.09 1.09 -9.47
CA GLY A 239 6.79 1.76 -9.45
C GLY A 239 6.81 3.09 -8.67
N LEU A 240 7.56 3.13 -7.56
CA LEU A 240 7.78 4.34 -6.78
C LEU A 240 8.60 5.37 -7.56
N ALA A 241 9.74 4.97 -8.11
CA ALA A 241 10.60 5.83 -8.91
C ALA A 241 9.87 6.36 -10.16
N PHE A 242 9.08 5.49 -10.82
CA PHE A 242 8.22 5.88 -11.94
C PHE A 242 7.16 6.90 -11.52
N THR A 243 6.57 6.75 -10.34
CA THR A 243 5.59 7.71 -9.79
C THR A 243 6.23 9.08 -9.54
N TRP A 244 7.49 9.14 -9.10
CA TRP A 244 8.23 10.38 -8.87
C TRP A 244 8.74 11.04 -10.16
N SER A 245 8.81 10.31 -11.28
CA SER A 245 9.37 10.82 -12.53
C SER A 245 8.40 11.75 -13.26
N PRO A 246 8.76 13.01 -13.53
CA PRO A 246 7.91 13.93 -14.30
C PRO A 246 7.56 13.40 -15.71
N LYS A 247 8.47 12.62 -16.32
CA LYS A 247 8.29 12.02 -17.65
C LYS A 247 7.17 10.98 -17.67
N SER A 248 6.88 10.38 -16.52
CA SER A 248 5.90 9.30 -16.37
C SER A 248 4.53 9.82 -15.90
N LYS A 249 4.37 11.13 -15.67
CA LYS A 249 3.14 11.74 -15.11
C LYS A 249 1.87 11.24 -15.80
N SER A 250 1.84 11.26 -17.13
CA SER A 250 0.65 10.85 -17.91
C SER A 250 0.25 9.39 -17.62
N ALA A 251 1.22 8.47 -17.59
CA ALA A 251 0.96 7.06 -17.31
C ALA A 251 0.52 6.84 -15.85
N VAL A 252 1.11 7.57 -14.90
CA VAL A 252 0.68 7.54 -13.49
C VAL A 252 -0.76 8.01 -13.36
N LEU A 253 -1.10 9.15 -13.98
CA LEU A 253 -2.47 9.69 -13.96
C LEU A 253 -3.47 8.69 -14.55
N LYS A 254 -3.16 8.08 -15.72
CA LYS A 254 -4.01 7.06 -16.36
C LYS A 254 -4.28 5.89 -15.40
N SER A 255 -3.24 5.40 -14.70
CA SER A 255 -3.35 4.32 -13.73
C SER A 255 -4.26 4.67 -12.56
N VAL A 256 -4.02 5.83 -11.94
CA VAL A 256 -4.76 6.29 -10.76
C VAL A 256 -6.21 6.63 -11.09
N MET A 257 -6.45 7.37 -12.19
CA MET A 257 -7.79 7.76 -12.64
C MET A 257 -8.68 6.54 -12.87
N ARG A 258 -8.14 5.52 -13.56
CA ARG A 258 -8.87 4.27 -13.81
C ARG A 258 -9.29 3.59 -12.50
N ARG A 259 -8.38 3.49 -11.52
CA ARG A 259 -8.64 2.76 -10.27
C ARG A 259 -9.49 3.54 -9.28
N LEU A 260 -9.31 4.86 -9.21
CA LEU A 260 -10.10 5.74 -8.35
C LEU A 260 -11.40 6.24 -9.02
N ARG A 261 -11.64 5.84 -10.29
CA ARG A 261 -12.79 6.28 -11.10
C ARG A 261 -12.90 7.80 -11.18
N ILE A 262 -11.75 8.46 -11.37
CA ILE A 262 -11.68 9.91 -11.58
C ILE A 262 -11.81 10.18 -13.07
N THR A 263 -12.76 11.02 -13.46
CA THR A 263 -13.00 11.40 -14.85
C THR A 263 -12.35 12.73 -15.24
N GLU A 264 -12.13 13.61 -14.25
CA GLU A 264 -11.57 14.94 -14.46
C GLU A 264 -10.04 14.90 -14.35
N THR A 265 -9.34 15.15 -15.45
CA THR A 265 -7.86 15.12 -15.50
C THR A 265 -7.23 16.18 -14.59
N SER A 266 -7.79 17.41 -14.56
CA SER A 266 -7.32 18.48 -13.65
C SER A 266 -7.33 18.05 -12.19
N PHE A 267 -8.39 17.38 -11.76
CA PHE A 267 -8.52 16.86 -10.42
C PHE A 267 -7.46 15.76 -10.11
N ALA A 268 -7.20 14.89 -11.09
CA ALA A 268 -6.17 13.87 -10.94
C ALA A 268 -4.76 14.48 -10.91
N GLU A 269 -4.50 15.53 -11.70
CA GLU A 269 -3.22 16.24 -11.71
C GLU A 269 -2.93 16.93 -10.38
N GLU A 270 -3.92 17.58 -9.78
CA GLU A 270 -3.82 18.16 -8.46
C GLU A 270 -3.48 17.11 -7.40
N GLY A 271 -4.19 15.96 -7.43
CA GLY A 271 -3.91 14.84 -6.50
C GLY A 271 -2.51 14.28 -6.67
N TYR A 272 -2.01 14.21 -7.90
CA TYR A 272 -0.63 13.80 -8.18
C TYR A 272 0.39 14.80 -7.64
N GLN A 273 0.20 16.11 -7.85
CA GLN A 273 1.08 17.13 -7.29
C GLN A 273 1.11 17.07 -5.76
N GLU A 274 -0.05 16.91 -5.14
CA GLU A 274 -0.16 16.79 -3.70
C GLU A 274 0.53 15.53 -3.15
N LEU A 275 0.40 14.39 -3.85
CA LEU A 275 1.12 13.17 -3.51
C LEU A 275 2.63 13.41 -3.40
N LEU A 276 3.20 14.21 -4.31
CA LEU A 276 4.64 14.46 -4.36
C LEU A 276 5.08 15.58 -3.39
N THR A 277 4.23 16.54 -3.07
CA THR A 277 4.63 17.74 -2.31
C THR A 277 4.30 17.69 -0.82
N ARG A 278 3.24 16.98 -0.42
CA ARG A 278 2.78 16.92 0.99
C ARG A 278 3.32 15.72 1.79
N GLY A 279 4.40 15.08 1.32
CA GLY A 279 4.95 13.90 1.99
C GLY A 279 4.06 12.66 1.86
N GLY A 280 3.27 12.59 0.78
CA GLY A 280 2.39 11.45 0.49
C GLY A 280 3.17 10.16 0.19
N LEU A 281 4.39 10.28 -0.33
CA LEU A 281 5.30 9.15 -0.59
C LEU A 281 6.73 9.48 -0.16
N GLU A 282 7.40 8.48 0.37
CA GLU A 282 8.85 8.52 0.59
C GLU A 282 9.60 8.31 -0.74
N LYS A 283 10.78 8.92 -0.89
CA LYS A 283 11.66 8.67 -2.05
C LYS A 283 12.37 7.32 -1.94
N LYS A 284 12.66 6.89 -0.72
CA LYS A 284 13.26 5.60 -0.40
C LYS A 284 12.33 4.87 0.57
N PRO A 285 11.86 3.66 0.27
CA PRO A 285 10.83 3.00 1.07
C PRO A 285 11.37 2.31 2.32
N HIS A 286 12.25 2.98 3.08
CA HIS A 286 12.74 2.45 4.34
C HIS A 286 11.62 2.43 5.39
N PRO A 287 11.40 1.30 6.08
CA PRO A 287 10.39 1.25 7.13
C PRO A 287 10.82 2.05 8.37
N SER A 288 9.89 2.85 8.91
CA SER A 288 10.10 3.74 10.06
C SER A 288 9.70 3.05 11.37
N LEU A 289 10.68 2.77 12.24
CA LEU A 289 10.40 2.29 13.59
C LEU A 289 9.63 3.32 14.42
N GLU A 290 9.90 4.60 14.24
CA GLU A 290 9.22 5.69 14.94
C GLU A 290 7.72 5.69 14.61
N GLY A 291 7.37 5.52 13.32
CA GLY A 291 5.98 5.45 12.88
C GLY A 291 5.23 4.25 13.47
N VAL A 292 5.89 3.09 13.65
CA VAL A 292 5.29 1.93 14.33
C VAL A 292 5.18 2.16 15.83
N ARG A 293 6.23 2.72 16.45
CA ARG A 293 6.27 3.00 17.90
C ARG A 293 5.16 3.97 18.31
N ASN A 294 4.87 4.99 17.51
CA ASN A 294 3.80 5.93 17.81
C ASN A 294 2.43 5.27 17.76
N VAL A 295 2.20 4.36 16.80
CA VAL A 295 0.98 3.55 16.73
C VAL A 295 0.89 2.59 17.92
N GLN A 296 1.98 1.91 18.27
CA GLN A 296 2.07 1.02 19.43
C GLN A 296 1.68 1.77 20.71
N ARG A 297 2.27 2.95 20.93
CA ARG A 297 1.99 3.82 22.08
C ARG A 297 0.49 4.15 22.20
N LEU A 298 -0.14 4.57 21.11
CA LEU A 298 -1.55 4.93 21.13
C LEU A 298 -2.45 3.71 21.37
N MET A 299 -2.08 2.55 20.85
CA MET A 299 -2.87 1.32 21.00
C MET A 299 -2.76 0.70 22.39
N LEU A 300 -1.75 1.03 23.20
CA LEU A 300 -1.57 0.47 24.56
C LEU A 300 -2.80 0.63 25.44
N SER A 301 -3.52 1.73 25.31
CA SER A 301 -4.73 2.00 26.10
C SER A 301 -5.90 1.06 25.80
N SER A 302 -5.96 0.52 24.58
CA SER A 302 -7.03 -0.37 24.12
C SER A 302 -6.59 -1.82 23.92
N ASN A 303 -5.32 -2.06 23.70
CA ASN A 303 -4.70 -3.38 23.55
C ASN A 303 -3.31 -3.40 24.22
N PRO A 304 -3.23 -3.72 25.52
CA PRO A 304 -1.96 -3.77 26.25
C PRO A 304 -0.91 -4.74 25.67
N ARG A 305 -1.35 -5.82 25.01
CA ARG A 305 -0.43 -6.82 24.42
C ARG A 305 0.49 -6.23 23.34
N VAL A 306 0.09 -5.14 22.68
CA VAL A 306 0.98 -4.50 21.70
C VAL A 306 2.27 -3.99 22.34
N GLY A 307 2.28 -3.73 23.66
CA GLY A 307 3.47 -3.32 24.41
C GLY A 307 4.54 -4.40 24.55
N GLU A 308 4.17 -5.67 24.39
CA GLU A 308 5.08 -6.80 24.46
C GLU A 308 5.88 -6.99 23.16
N ILE A 309 5.46 -6.32 22.06
CA ILE A 309 6.09 -6.44 20.76
C ILE A 309 7.40 -5.66 20.74
N LYS A 310 8.49 -6.35 20.47
CA LYS A 310 9.78 -5.73 20.14
C LYS A 310 9.76 -5.32 18.66
N LEU A 311 9.69 -4.02 18.41
CA LEU A 311 9.49 -3.46 17.08
C LEU A 311 10.63 -3.84 16.11
N GLU A 312 11.85 -3.97 16.62
CA GLU A 312 13.04 -4.38 15.88
C GLU A 312 12.91 -5.81 15.32
N GLU A 313 12.11 -6.68 15.96
CA GLU A 313 11.87 -8.05 15.51
C GLU A 313 10.83 -8.14 14.39
N ILE A 314 9.92 -7.15 14.30
CA ILE A 314 8.83 -7.14 13.30
C ILE A 314 9.09 -6.19 12.13
N VAL A 315 10.17 -5.42 12.16
CA VAL A 315 10.55 -4.50 11.07
C VAL A 315 11.86 -5.00 10.46
N ASP A 316 11.76 -5.66 9.32
CA ASP A 316 12.91 -6.13 8.55
C ASP A 316 13.31 -5.09 7.50
N ARG A 317 14.49 -4.51 7.66
CA ARG A 317 15.05 -3.52 6.75
C ARG A 317 16.04 -4.12 5.75
N SER A 318 16.33 -5.42 5.84
CA SER A 318 17.43 -6.07 5.13
C SER A 318 17.33 -5.91 3.61
N ILE A 319 16.14 -6.20 3.04
CA ILE A 319 15.94 -6.15 1.59
C ILE A 319 16.02 -4.70 1.08
N VAL A 320 15.29 -3.76 1.71
CA VAL A 320 15.31 -2.35 1.26
C VAL A 320 16.72 -1.76 1.41
N ARG A 321 17.44 -2.09 2.49
CA ARG A 321 18.83 -1.67 2.66
C ARG A 321 19.73 -2.25 1.56
N LYS A 322 19.63 -3.55 1.27
CA LYS A 322 20.35 -4.19 0.16
C LYS A 322 20.10 -3.49 -1.18
N LEU A 323 18.85 -3.14 -1.47
CA LEU A 323 18.48 -2.43 -2.70
C LEU A 323 19.03 -0.99 -2.72
N ASP A 324 19.06 -0.31 -1.58
CA ASP A 324 19.61 1.04 -1.46
C ASP A 324 21.13 1.04 -1.59
N ASP A 325 21.81 0.17 -0.85
CA ASP A 325 23.27 0.03 -0.87
C ASP A 325 23.83 -0.38 -2.24
N SER A 326 23.04 -1.15 -3.03
CA SER A 326 23.39 -1.49 -4.42
C SER A 326 23.16 -0.35 -5.42
N GLY A 327 22.61 0.79 -4.99
CA GLY A 327 22.22 1.90 -5.86
C GLY A 327 20.92 1.66 -6.63
N PHE A 328 20.24 0.52 -6.43
CA PHE A 328 19.01 0.18 -7.17
C PHE A 328 17.89 1.21 -6.96
N ILE A 329 17.74 1.75 -5.74
CA ILE A 329 16.67 2.73 -5.41
C ILE A 329 16.92 4.08 -6.09
N THR A 330 18.18 4.46 -6.30
CA THR A 330 18.58 5.75 -6.91
C THR A 330 18.91 5.64 -8.39
N ALA A 331 18.89 4.45 -8.96
CA ALA A 331 19.18 4.24 -10.38
C ALA A 331 18.17 4.99 -11.27
N PRO A 332 18.62 5.56 -12.40
CA PRO A 332 17.70 6.11 -13.39
C PRO A 332 16.74 5.01 -13.85
N LEU A 333 15.45 5.34 -13.96
CA LEU A 333 14.48 4.42 -14.51
C LEU A 333 14.91 4.03 -15.94
N PRO A 334 14.84 2.75 -16.32
CA PRO A 334 14.92 2.37 -17.72
C PRO A 334 13.81 3.10 -18.50
N PRO A 335 14.03 3.41 -19.80
CA PRO A 335 12.98 3.98 -20.62
C PRO A 335 11.73 3.10 -20.53
N PRO A 336 10.52 3.69 -20.56
CA PRO A 336 9.28 2.91 -20.52
C PRO A 336 9.34 1.86 -21.65
N GLY A 337 9.15 0.60 -21.28
CA GLY A 337 9.16 -0.52 -22.22
C GLY A 337 8.08 -0.32 -23.27
N LEU A 338 8.46 -0.56 -24.52
CA LEU A 338 7.58 -0.65 -25.69
C LEU A 338 6.56 -1.80 -25.48
N ASN A 339 5.49 -1.53 -24.77
CA ASN A 339 4.28 -2.35 -24.76
C ASN A 339 3.09 -1.48 -25.19
N ASP A 340 3.28 -0.71 -26.27
CA ASP A 340 2.22 -0.14 -27.08
C ASP A 340 2.15 -0.95 -28.40
N VAL A 341 1.47 -2.10 -28.34
CA VAL A 341 0.81 -2.75 -29.47
C VAL A 341 -0.50 -3.37 -28.96
#